data_eed77c7490b22ab6042d4f040d395313
#
_entry.id   eed77c7490b22ab6042d4f040d395313
#
_cell.length_a   1.000
_cell.length_b   1.000
_cell.length_c   1.000
_cell.angle_alpha   90.00
_cell.angle_beta   90.00
_cell.angle_gamma   90.00
#
_symmetry.space_group_name_H-M   'P 1'
#
loop_
_entity.id
_entity.type
_entity.pdbx_description
1 polymer ?
#
loop_
_entity_poly.entity_id
_entity_poly.type
_entity_poly.pdbx_seq_one_letter_code
_entity_poly.pdbx_strand_id
1 'polypeptide(L)'
;MSTKIPVNIVGNLVADPELTYGESGVAHAKLRVAVNQRIQGADGAWHDGDPVFHNVSAFRALAENASNSLKKGDPVTVSGELEFRAFEKDGERREARRIVAETIGPDLRFGTAAYQRSPRAAAGPEAGVGVGLQAAPEAAQPAYSVATKGPVAVPPLGAQARNEMSF
;
A
#
# COMPACT_ATOMS: atom_id res chain seq x y z
N MET A 1 -26.61 14.98 4.86
CA MET A 1 -25.31 14.90 5.60
C MET A 1 -24.63 13.63 5.15
N SER A 2 -23.48 13.74 4.50
CA SER A 2 -22.68 12.57 4.12
C SER A 2 -21.87 12.16 5.34
N THR A 3 -22.18 11.02 5.92
CA THR A 3 -21.40 10.50 7.05
C THR A 3 -20.14 9.88 6.48
N LYS A 4 -19.03 10.57 6.61
CA LYS A 4 -17.72 10.10 6.21
C LYS A 4 -17.14 9.26 7.34
N ILE A 5 -16.92 7.99 7.07
CA ILE A 5 -16.36 7.05 8.04
C ILE A 5 -14.93 6.76 7.62
N PRO A 6 -13.92 7.16 8.39
CA PRO A 6 -12.54 6.83 8.07
C PRO A 6 -12.33 5.31 8.18
N VAL A 7 -11.66 4.74 7.21
CA VAL A 7 -11.38 3.31 7.14
C VAL A 7 -9.97 3.06 6.66
N ASN A 8 -9.34 2.04 7.24
CA ASN A 8 -8.07 1.53 6.79
C ASN A 8 -8.21 0.03 6.55
N ILE A 9 -7.84 -0.42 5.36
CA ILE A 9 -7.87 -1.82 4.98
C ILE A 9 -6.52 -2.28 4.46
N VAL A 10 -6.19 -3.53 4.75
CA VAL A 10 -5.01 -4.22 4.24
C VAL A 10 -5.48 -5.52 3.59
N GLY A 11 -5.06 -5.76 2.36
CA GLY A 11 -5.49 -6.94 1.61
C GLY A 11 -4.75 -7.06 0.29
N ASN A 12 -5.25 -7.93 -0.59
CA ASN A 12 -4.64 -8.17 -1.89
C ASN A 12 -5.56 -7.69 -3.03
N LEU A 13 -4.98 -7.16 -4.09
CA LEU A 13 -5.73 -6.79 -5.29
C LEU A 13 -6.26 -8.04 -6.00
N VAL A 14 -7.55 -8.06 -6.28
CA VAL A 14 -8.24 -9.16 -6.97
C VAL A 14 -8.05 -9.09 -8.49
N ALA A 15 -7.90 -7.87 -9.01
CA ALA A 15 -7.69 -7.55 -10.41
C ALA A 15 -6.76 -6.35 -10.53
N ASP A 16 -6.25 -6.12 -11.74
CA ASP A 16 -5.50 -4.90 -12.06
C ASP A 16 -6.39 -3.67 -11.85
N PRO A 17 -5.85 -2.53 -11.39
CA PRO A 17 -6.62 -1.30 -11.28
C PRO A 17 -7.15 -0.83 -12.63
N GLU A 18 -8.45 -0.57 -12.70
CA GLU A 18 -9.09 -0.04 -13.91
C GLU A 18 -9.02 1.50 -13.91
N LEU A 19 -8.15 2.06 -14.75
CA LEU A 19 -8.03 3.51 -14.93
C LEU A 19 -8.99 3.99 -16.01
N THR A 20 -9.79 5.00 -15.67
CA THR A 20 -10.71 5.69 -16.59
C THR A 20 -10.56 7.21 -16.41
N TYR A 21 -10.88 7.97 -17.46
CA TYR A 21 -10.92 9.43 -17.39
C TYR A 21 -12.37 9.89 -17.55
N GLY A 22 -12.83 10.72 -16.61
CA GLY A 22 -14.15 11.34 -16.68
C GLY A 22 -14.23 12.40 -17.79
N GLU A 23 -15.43 12.91 -18.06
CA GLU A 23 -15.67 13.96 -19.06
C GLU A 23 -14.85 15.24 -18.79
N SER A 24 -14.55 15.51 -17.53
CA SER A 24 -13.67 16.62 -17.10
C SER A 24 -12.17 16.31 -17.19
N GLY A 25 -11.77 15.16 -17.74
CA GLY A 25 -10.38 14.72 -17.80
C GLY A 25 -9.79 14.25 -16.46
N VAL A 26 -10.60 14.13 -15.41
CA VAL A 26 -10.14 13.66 -14.11
C VAL A 26 -9.93 12.15 -14.14
N ALA A 27 -8.71 11.71 -13.82
CA ALA A 27 -8.39 10.31 -13.69
C ALA A 27 -9.16 9.67 -12.52
N HIS A 28 -9.71 8.50 -12.74
CA HIS A 28 -10.42 7.69 -11.77
C HIS A 28 -9.98 6.22 -11.91
N ALA A 29 -9.45 5.64 -10.85
CA ALA A 29 -9.12 4.23 -10.81
C ALA A 29 -10.09 3.48 -9.89
N LYS A 30 -10.57 2.34 -10.38
CA LYS A 30 -11.35 1.37 -9.60
C LYS A 30 -10.45 0.21 -9.24
N LEU A 31 -10.42 -0.13 -7.95
CA LEU A 31 -9.66 -1.24 -7.42
C LEU A 31 -10.61 -2.15 -6.64
N ARG A 32 -10.34 -3.45 -6.65
CA ARG A 32 -11.04 -4.42 -5.82
C ARG A 32 -10.05 -5.13 -4.93
N VAL A 33 -10.21 -4.96 -3.61
CA VAL A 33 -9.31 -5.49 -2.59
C VAL A 33 -10.00 -6.60 -1.82
N ALA A 34 -9.36 -7.77 -1.72
CA ALA A 34 -9.79 -8.86 -0.86
C ALA A 34 -9.05 -8.76 0.48
N VAL A 35 -9.80 -8.68 1.55
CA VAL A 35 -9.30 -8.71 2.93
C VAL A 35 -9.60 -10.09 3.50
N ASN A 36 -8.55 -10.86 3.79
CA ASN A 36 -8.68 -12.16 4.41
C ASN A 36 -8.91 -12.00 5.91
N GLN A 37 -9.92 -12.65 6.42
CA GLN A 37 -10.18 -12.72 7.86
C GLN A 37 -9.64 -14.04 8.41
N ARG A 38 -8.95 -13.96 9.54
CA ARG A 38 -8.64 -15.15 10.35
C ARG A 38 -9.61 -15.19 11.51
N ILE A 39 -10.32 -16.32 11.63
CA ILE A 39 -11.35 -16.53 12.64
C ILE A 39 -10.84 -17.63 13.58
N GLN A 40 -10.93 -17.38 14.89
CA GLN A 40 -10.64 -18.41 15.87
C GLN A 40 -11.89 -19.26 16.08
N GLY A 41 -11.77 -20.55 15.79
CA GLY A 41 -12.84 -21.52 16.03
C GLY A 41 -13.08 -21.78 17.52
N ALA A 42 -14.17 -22.45 17.83
CA ALA A 42 -14.51 -22.85 19.20
C ALA A 42 -13.49 -23.85 19.81
N ASP A 43 -12.72 -24.50 18.97
CA ASP A 43 -11.61 -25.39 19.30
C ASP A 43 -10.28 -24.65 19.61
N GLY A 44 -10.28 -23.30 19.51
CA GLY A 44 -9.10 -22.46 19.67
C GLY A 44 -8.17 -22.43 18.46
N ALA A 45 -8.42 -23.20 17.41
CA ALA A 45 -7.65 -23.19 16.20
C ALA A 45 -8.00 -21.97 15.31
N TRP A 46 -7.00 -21.45 14.58
CA TRP A 46 -7.20 -20.34 13.66
C TRP A 46 -7.52 -20.88 12.26
N HIS A 47 -8.67 -20.50 11.75
CA HIS A 47 -9.13 -20.82 10.40
C HIS A 47 -9.14 -19.58 9.52
N ASP A 48 -8.87 -19.76 8.23
CA ASP A 48 -9.08 -18.70 7.26
C ASP A 48 -10.59 -18.61 6.96
N GLY A 49 -11.17 -17.44 7.25
CA GLY A 49 -12.55 -17.14 6.90
C GLY A 49 -12.71 -16.72 5.45
N ASP A 50 -13.94 -16.54 5.02
CA ASP A 50 -14.23 -16.06 3.68
C ASP A 50 -13.65 -14.65 3.47
N PRO A 51 -13.01 -14.38 2.34
CA PRO A 51 -12.46 -13.07 2.05
C PRO A 51 -13.58 -12.04 1.88
N VAL A 52 -13.41 -10.87 2.50
CA VAL A 52 -14.30 -9.72 2.32
C VAL A 52 -13.76 -8.84 1.20
N PHE A 53 -14.60 -8.57 0.20
CA PHE A 53 -14.23 -7.76 -0.94
C PHE A 53 -14.66 -6.30 -0.75
N HIS A 54 -13.70 -5.39 -0.93
CA HIS A 54 -13.94 -3.95 -0.88
C HIS A 54 -13.72 -3.33 -2.25
N ASN A 55 -14.67 -2.48 -2.67
CA ASN A 55 -14.51 -1.64 -3.85
C ASN A 55 -13.86 -0.32 -3.41
N VAL A 56 -12.73 0.00 -4.02
CA VAL A 56 -11.93 1.19 -3.74
C VAL A 56 -11.93 2.07 -4.97
N SER A 57 -12.11 3.37 -4.77
CA SER A 57 -12.02 4.40 -5.82
C SER A 57 -10.90 5.36 -5.49
N ALA A 58 -9.97 5.53 -6.42
CA ALA A 58 -8.93 6.56 -6.35
C ALA A 58 -9.15 7.61 -7.43
N PHE A 59 -8.72 8.84 -7.19
CA PHE A 59 -8.92 9.96 -8.11
C PHE A 59 -7.62 10.71 -8.37
N ARG A 60 -7.57 11.40 -9.52
CA ARG A 60 -6.45 12.28 -9.92
C ARG A 60 -5.12 11.54 -9.96
N ALA A 61 -4.04 12.17 -9.51
CA ALA A 61 -2.70 11.59 -9.51
C ALA A 61 -2.59 10.27 -8.74
N LEU A 62 -3.39 10.07 -7.67
CA LEU A 62 -3.42 8.80 -6.95
C LEU A 62 -3.94 7.66 -7.84
N ALA A 63 -4.94 7.93 -8.68
CA ALA A 63 -5.48 6.95 -9.62
C ALA A 63 -4.44 6.51 -10.65
N GLU A 64 -3.74 7.47 -11.26
CA GLU A 64 -2.70 7.20 -12.25
C GLU A 64 -1.53 6.44 -11.64
N ASN A 65 -1.05 6.90 -10.47
CA ASN A 65 0.07 6.26 -9.77
C ASN A 65 -0.29 4.82 -9.33
N ALA A 66 -1.49 4.61 -8.79
CA ALA A 66 -1.93 3.27 -8.39
C ALA A 66 -2.01 2.33 -9.59
N SER A 67 -2.55 2.79 -10.72
CA SER A 67 -2.67 1.96 -11.94
C SER A 67 -1.32 1.64 -12.58
N ASN A 68 -0.35 2.53 -12.47
CA ASN A 68 0.99 2.31 -13.01
C ASN A 68 1.86 1.44 -12.10
N SER A 69 1.57 1.40 -10.80
CA SER A 69 2.44 0.77 -9.80
C SER A 69 1.93 -0.58 -9.30
N LEU A 70 0.62 -0.80 -9.32
CA LEU A 70 -0.02 -1.95 -8.69
C LEU A 70 -0.65 -2.89 -9.72
N LYS A 71 -0.60 -4.19 -9.42
CA LYS A 71 -1.15 -5.26 -10.25
C LYS A 71 -2.00 -6.22 -9.43
N LYS A 72 -2.76 -7.05 -10.12
CA LYS A 72 -3.48 -8.16 -9.51
C LYS A 72 -2.55 -9.02 -8.65
N GLY A 73 -2.98 -9.31 -7.43
CA GLY A 73 -2.25 -10.12 -6.45
C GLY A 73 -1.38 -9.31 -5.51
N ASP A 74 -1.09 -8.05 -5.81
CA ASP A 74 -0.24 -7.24 -4.95
C ASP A 74 -0.90 -6.99 -3.58
N PRO A 75 -0.13 -7.14 -2.49
CA PRO A 75 -0.57 -6.77 -1.17
C PRO A 75 -0.58 -5.23 -1.04
N VAL A 76 -1.71 -4.67 -0.62
CA VAL A 76 -1.90 -3.22 -0.55
C VAL A 76 -2.49 -2.80 0.78
N THR A 77 -2.09 -1.61 1.20
CA THR A 77 -2.73 -0.85 2.28
C THR A 77 -3.47 0.33 1.69
N VAL A 78 -4.73 0.48 2.05
CA VAL A 78 -5.60 1.57 1.59
C VAL A 78 -6.15 2.29 2.80
N SER A 79 -5.97 3.60 2.85
CA SER A 79 -6.61 4.49 3.82
C SER A 79 -7.51 5.48 3.09
N GLY A 80 -8.69 5.74 3.63
CA GLY A 80 -9.66 6.64 3.02
C GLY A 80 -10.98 6.69 3.76
N GLU A 81 -12.03 7.09 3.06
CA GLU A 81 -13.38 7.25 3.61
C GLU A 81 -14.35 6.23 3.01
N LEU A 82 -15.13 5.58 3.87
CA LEU A 82 -16.21 4.71 3.44
C LEU A 82 -17.43 5.54 3.10
N GLU A 83 -17.86 5.44 1.85
CA GLU A 83 -19.08 6.08 1.35
C GLU A 83 -20.17 5.05 1.07
N PHE A 84 -21.40 5.43 1.42
CA PHE A 84 -22.60 4.68 1.10
C PHE A 84 -23.38 5.43 0.02
N ARG A 85 -23.70 4.75 -1.07
CA ARG A 85 -24.50 5.30 -2.15
C ARG A 85 -25.74 4.44 -2.35
N ALA A 86 -26.89 5.02 -2.07
CA ALA A 86 -28.15 4.40 -2.44
C ALA A 86 -28.40 4.57 -3.95
N PHE A 87 -28.79 3.49 -4.63
CA PHE A 87 -29.20 3.50 -6.02
C PHE A 87 -30.41 2.59 -6.20
N GLU A 88 -31.22 2.88 -7.17
CA GLU A 88 -32.37 2.07 -7.55
C GLU A 88 -31.97 1.16 -8.71
N LYS A 89 -32.21 -0.12 -8.57
CA LYS A 89 -32.02 -1.13 -9.63
C LYS A 89 -33.20 -2.08 -9.60
N ASP A 90 -33.87 -2.25 -10.74
CA ASP A 90 -35.01 -3.15 -10.92
C ASP A 90 -36.19 -2.81 -9.98
N GLY A 91 -36.40 -1.50 -9.65
CA GLY A 91 -37.44 -1.04 -8.72
C GLY A 91 -37.11 -1.26 -7.24
N GLU A 92 -35.93 -1.81 -6.93
CA GLU A 92 -35.46 -2.02 -5.57
C GLU A 92 -34.39 -0.99 -5.19
N ARG A 93 -34.52 -0.41 -4.01
CA ARG A 93 -33.49 0.44 -3.43
C ARG A 93 -32.34 -0.39 -2.91
N ARG A 94 -31.19 -0.27 -3.54
CA ARG A 94 -29.95 -0.98 -3.16
C ARG A 94 -28.92 0.02 -2.64
N GLU A 95 -28.03 -0.47 -1.80
CA GLU A 95 -26.93 0.30 -1.25
C GLU A 95 -25.60 -0.24 -1.79
N ALA A 96 -24.81 0.62 -2.39
CA ALA A 96 -23.44 0.31 -2.76
C ALA A 96 -22.49 0.96 -1.76
N ARG A 97 -21.51 0.18 -1.34
CA ARG A 97 -20.42 0.62 -0.46
C ARG A 97 -19.15 0.75 -1.29
N ARG A 98 -18.47 1.87 -1.14
CA ARG A 98 -17.15 2.07 -1.74
C ARG A 98 -16.24 2.81 -0.77
N ILE A 99 -14.96 2.57 -0.86
CA ILE A 99 -13.94 3.33 -0.14
C ILE A 99 -13.37 4.34 -1.13
N VAL A 100 -13.45 5.62 -0.78
CA VAL A 100 -12.75 6.67 -1.50
C VAL A 100 -11.37 6.79 -0.88
N ALA A 101 -10.35 6.36 -1.62
CA ALA A 101 -9.00 6.31 -1.10
C ALA A 101 -8.37 7.70 -1.06
N GLU A 102 -7.75 8.02 0.06
CA GLU A 102 -6.86 9.16 0.25
C GLU A 102 -5.40 8.76 0.01
N THR A 103 -5.03 7.55 0.46
CA THR A 103 -3.70 6.98 0.25
C THR A 103 -3.81 5.50 -0.12
N ILE A 104 -2.93 5.07 -1.03
CA ILE A 104 -2.77 3.67 -1.42
C ILE A 104 -1.28 3.41 -1.52
N GLY A 105 -0.83 2.28 -1.00
CA GLY A 105 0.56 1.86 -1.13
C GLY A 105 0.69 0.34 -1.07
N PRO A 106 1.83 -0.20 -1.57
CA PRO A 106 2.15 -1.61 -1.40
C PRO A 106 2.43 -1.93 0.07
N ASP A 107 2.01 -3.11 0.51
CA ASP A 107 2.34 -3.60 1.84
C ASP A 107 3.72 -4.24 1.83
N LEU A 108 4.70 -3.56 2.39
CA LEU A 108 6.10 -3.97 2.39
C LEU A 108 6.42 -5.15 3.32
N ARG A 109 5.46 -5.68 4.05
CA ARG A 109 5.66 -6.90 4.84
C ARG A 109 5.96 -8.11 3.96
N PHE A 110 5.56 -8.08 2.69
CA PHE A 110 5.65 -9.21 1.78
C PHE A 110 6.57 -8.97 0.58
N GLY A 111 7.19 -7.79 0.47
CA GLY A 111 8.04 -7.48 -0.66
C GLY A 111 8.71 -6.13 -0.55
N THR A 112 9.46 -5.77 -1.58
CA THR A 112 10.11 -4.47 -1.72
C THR A 112 9.44 -3.64 -2.81
N ALA A 113 9.45 -2.32 -2.68
CA ALA A 113 8.95 -1.40 -3.71
C ALA A 113 10.02 -0.36 -4.05
N ALA A 114 10.14 -0.04 -5.35
CA ALA A 114 10.95 1.07 -5.81
C ALA A 114 10.07 2.32 -5.94
N TYR A 115 10.48 3.42 -5.32
CA TYR A 115 9.74 4.67 -5.37
C TYR A 115 10.33 5.59 -6.44
N GLN A 116 9.48 6.02 -7.37
CA GLN A 116 9.79 7.05 -8.34
C GLN A 116 8.82 8.24 -8.13
N ARG A 117 9.38 9.43 -7.92
CA ARG A 117 8.55 10.62 -7.73
C ARG A 117 7.89 11.01 -9.06
N SER A 118 6.56 11.11 -9.06
CA SER A 118 5.84 11.69 -10.20
C SER A 118 6.13 13.19 -10.30
N PRO A 119 6.25 13.75 -11.51
CA PRO A 119 6.36 15.18 -11.69
C PRO A 119 5.16 15.85 -11.01
N ARG A 120 5.45 16.84 -10.16
CA ARG A 120 4.36 17.65 -9.57
C ARG A 120 3.67 18.35 -10.73
N ALA A 121 2.39 18.06 -10.96
CA ALA A 121 1.59 18.87 -11.87
C ALA A 121 1.79 20.33 -11.46
N ALA A 122 2.26 21.17 -12.39
CA ALA A 122 2.49 22.58 -12.11
C ALA A 122 1.19 23.15 -11.52
N ALA A 123 1.23 23.51 -10.25
CA ALA A 123 0.18 24.31 -9.65
C ALA A 123 0.07 25.55 -10.54
N GLY A 124 -1.12 25.83 -11.05
CA GLY A 124 -1.39 27.02 -11.84
C GLY A 124 -0.83 28.26 -11.15
N PRO A 125 -0.68 29.39 -11.84
CA PRO A 125 0.06 30.54 -11.37
C PRO A 125 -0.63 31.14 -10.14
N GLU A 126 -0.23 30.69 -8.96
CA GLU A 126 -0.49 31.46 -7.74
C GLU A 126 0.64 32.47 -7.56
N ALA A 127 0.18 33.70 -7.52
CA ALA A 127 0.87 34.97 -7.33
C ALA A 127 2.21 34.85 -6.58
N GLY A 128 3.24 35.41 -7.22
CA GLY A 128 4.56 35.55 -6.67
C GLY A 128 4.58 36.34 -5.36
N VAL A 129 5.26 35.78 -4.40
CA VAL A 129 6.07 36.55 -3.46
C VAL A 129 7.51 36.06 -3.67
N GLY A 130 8.24 36.84 -4.45
CA GLY A 130 9.66 36.66 -4.60
C GLY A 130 10.36 36.88 -3.26
N VAL A 131 10.95 35.83 -2.75
CA VAL A 131 12.10 35.95 -1.84
C VAL A 131 13.23 35.24 -2.56
N GLY A 132 14.08 36.06 -3.17
CA GLY A 132 15.34 35.61 -3.72
C GLY A 132 16.17 35.00 -2.60
N LEU A 133 16.49 33.74 -2.73
CA LEU A 133 17.60 33.12 -2.03
C LEU A 133 18.60 32.67 -3.07
N GLN A 134 19.68 33.44 -3.10
CA GLN A 134 20.90 33.22 -3.83
C GLN A 134 21.38 31.79 -3.65
N ALA A 135 21.87 31.24 -4.74
CA ALA A 135 22.66 30.01 -4.76
C ALA A 135 23.81 30.11 -3.72
N ALA A 136 23.75 29.21 -2.74
CA ALA A 136 24.92 28.92 -1.92
C ALA A 136 25.73 27.78 -2.54
N PRO A 137 27.05 27.84 -2.48
CA PRO A 137 27.93 26.92 -3.22
C PRO A 137 27.92 25.53 -2.61
N GLU A 138 28.03 24.59 -3.47
CA GLU A 138 28.43 23.21 -3.27
C GLU A 138 29.41 23.04 -2.11
N ALA A 139 29.00 22.42 -1.03
CA ALA A 139 29.87 22.02 0.04
C ALA A 139 29.54 20.58 0.48
N ALA A 140 30.50 19.72 0.11
CA ALA A 140 30.98 18.53 0.81
C ALA A 140 29.91 17.55 1.35
N GLN A 141 29.78 16.46 0.62
CA GLN A 141 29.25 15.20 1.12
C GLN A 141 30.11 14.73 2.32
N PRO A 142 29.56 14.43 3.48
CA PRO A 142 30.31 13.68 4.46
C PRO A 142 30.45 12.23 3.98
N ALA A 143 31.67 11.83 3.69
CA ALA A 143 32.03 10.46 3.44
C ALA A 143 31.74 9.61 4.67
N TYR A 144 30.65 8.85 4.63
CA TYR A 144 30.47 7.75 5.55
C TYR A 144 31.41 6.62 5.12
N SER A 145 32.55 6.53 5.75
CA SER A 145 33.39 5.33 5.70
C SER A 145 32.68 4.21 6.45
N VAL A 146 32.06 3.33 5.68
CA VAL A 146 31.64 2.03 6.19
C VAL A 146 32.91 1.25 6.50
N ALA A 147 33.26 1.14 7.79
CA ALA A 147 34.25 0.20 8.25
C ALA A 147 33.73 -1.21 7.95
N THR A 148 34.23 -1.82 6.92
CA THR A 148 34.08 -3.25 6.63
C THR A 148 34.76 -4.03 7.75
N LYS A 149 33.96 -4.41 8.73
CA LYS A 149 34.36 -5.43 9.70
C LYS A 149 34.41 -6.76 8.95
N GLY A 150 35.62 -7.30 8.82
CA GLY A 150 35.89 -8.57 8.13
C GLY A 150 35.07 -9.76 8.65
N PRO A 151 35.09 -10.86 7.93
CA PRO A 151 34.24 -12.01 8.24
C PRO A 151 34.61 -12.59 9.60
N VAL A 152 33.62 -12.66 10.48
CA VAL A 152 33.75 -13.38 11.75
C VAL A 152 33.83 -14.87 11.42
N ALA A 153 34.99 -15.46 11.63
CA ALA A 153 35.19 -16.89 11.52
C ALA A 153 34.34 -17.62 12.58
N VAL A 154 33.40 -18.41 12.13
CA VAL A 154 32.63 -19.32 12.98
C VAL A 154 33.52 -20.50 13.28
N PRO A 155 33.83 -20.83 14.56
CA PRO A 155 34.60 -22.01 14.88
C PRO A 155 33.79 -23.27 14.59
N PRO A 156 34.42 -24.38 14.10
CA PRO A 156 33.72 -25.63 13.88
C PRO A 156 33.26 -26.23 15.20
N LEU A 157 31.97 -26.59 15.28
CA LEU A 157 31.44 -27.38 16.38
C LEU A 157 32.23 -28.70 16.47
N GLY A 158 32.99 -28.83 17.54
CA GLY A 158 33.77 -30.01 17.84
C GLY A 158 32.89 -31.23 18.03
N ALA A 159 33.31 -32.31 17.42
CA ALA A 159 32.91 -33.68 17.69
C ALA A 159 33.16 -33.98 19.18
N GLN A 160 32.11 -34.23 19.95
CA GLN A 160 32.26 -34.89 21.26
C GLN A 160 31.83 -36.36 21.14
N ALA A 161 32.82 -37.19 21.08
CA ALA A 161 33.14 -38.29 21.97
C ALA A 161 31.96 -39.21 22.34
N ARG A 162 31.98 -40.34 21.67
CA ARG A 162 31.40 -41.62 22.16
C ARG A 162 31.93 -41.86 23.56
N ASN A 163 31.08 -42.05 24.52
CA ASN A 163 31.40 -42.70 25.76
C ASN A 163 30.67 -44.03 25.79
N GLU A 164 31.46 -45.08 25.57
CA GLU A 164 31.09 -46.44 25.88
C GLU A 164 31.00 -46.56 27.41
N MET A 165 29.92 -47.12 27.89
CA MET A 165 29.92 -47.84 29.17
C MET A 165 29.16 -49.15 29.00
N SER A 166 29.95 -50.21 28.94
CA SER A 166 29.54 -51.53 29.34
C SER A 166 29.17 -51.56 30.83
N PHE A 167 28.05 -52.13 31.15
CA PHE A 167 27.76 -53.20 32.12
C PHE A 167 26.28 -53.49 32.08
#